data_03dfb6b0653d7267ca431cb0e36eb202
#
_entry.id   03dfb6b0653d7267ca431cb0e36eb202
#
_cell.length_a   1.000
_cell.length_b   1.000
_cell.length_c   1.000
_cell.angle_alpha   90.00
_cell.angle_beta   90.00
_cell.angle_gamma   90.00
#
_symmetry.space_group_name_H-M   'P 1'
#
loop_
_entity.id
_entity.type
_entity.pdbx_description
1 polymer ?
#
loop_
_entity_poly.entity_id
_entity_poly.type
_entity_poly.pdbx_seq_one_letter_code
_entity_poly.pdbx_strand_id
1 'polypeptide(L)'
;MRSVFNLAIEEKILPQTENPFIGVEVNENKNKKKTLTKKQLTTLYLTMGQFEERERRTGDNHRARCALYPTWYWLTVLDTLRYTGMRQNQLLHIRLGDIDLDVRRIILCSEGSKNHYEHQVPVVKWLYPRLEILLERAQAAGAKPSDPLFCVNYFTAKTDRGSETDQLQTIKSFFRRLSKECGFDVGPHRFRHTLATELMKAPDRNLQMVRGLLGHRSIATTMEYIDINLDIAGRALERELMLYIDVEPERGEVLIR
;
A
#
# COMPACT_ATOMS: atom_id res chain seq x y z
N MET A 1 -6.39 25.21 -8.04
CA MET A 1 -6.58 26.65 -8.33
C MET A 1 -5.74 27.53 -7.39
N ARG A 2 -5.85 27.45 -6.05
CA ARG A 2 -5.08 28.27 -5.11
C ARG A 2 -3.56 28.31 -5.41
N SER A 3 -2.93 27.16 -5.63
CA SER A 3 -1.48 27.07 -5.95
C SER A 3 -1.10 27.70 -7.29
N VAL A 4 -1.98 27.62 -8.28
CA VAL A 4 -1.75 28.21 -9.60
C VAL A 4 -1.80 29.74 -9.52
N PHE A 5 -2.76 30.28 -8.75
CA PHE A 5 -2.84 31.74 -8.53
C PHE A 5 -1.67 32.27 -7.74
N ASN A 6 -1.22 31.55 -6.69
CA ASN A 6 -0.02 31.94 -5.94
C ASN A 6 1.20 32.00 -6.86
N LEU A 7 1.42 30.97 -7.68
CA LEU A 7 2.54 30.95 -8.63
C LEU A 7 2.45 32.10 -9.64
N ALA A 8 1.24 32.35 -10.19
CA ALA A 8 1.06 33.43 -11.15
C ALA A 8 1.30 34.83 -10.55
N ILE A 9 1.03 35.02 -9.25
CA ILE A 9 1.35 36.25 -8.51
C ILE A 9 2.85 36.35 -8.25
N GLU A 10 3.48 35.26 -7.81
CA GLU A 10 4.93 35.19 -7.58
C GLU A 10 5.73 35.47 -8.87
N GLU A 11 5.30 34.91 -9.98
CA GLU A 11 5.90 35.13 -11.33
C GLU A 11 5.49 36.47 -11.96
N LYS A 12 4.74 37.34 -11.25
CA LYS A 12 4.27 38.66 -11.72
C LYS A 12 3.44 38.60 -13.03
N ILE A 13 2.82 37.46 -13.31
CA ILE A 13 1.93 37.28 -14.46
C ILE A 13 0.57 37.95 -14.18
N LEU A 14 0.15 37.99 -12.91
CA LEU A 14 -1.05 38.68 -12.47
C LEU A 14 -0.71 39.92 -11.64
N PRO A 15 -1.37 41.04 -11.88
CA PRO A 15 -1.12 42.31 -11.17
C PRO A 15 -1.69 42.34 -9.74
N GLN A 16 -2.34 41.29 -9.29
CA GLN A 16 -3.00 41.22 -7.99
C GLN A 16 -2.03 40.86 -6.88
N THR A 17 -2.18 41.52 -5.75
CA THR A 17 -1.43 41.26 -4.53
C THR A 17 -2.03 40.16 -3.67
N GLU A 18 -3.29 39.80 -3.87
CA GLU A 18 -4.00 38.79 -3.08
C GLU A 18 -4.65 37.71 -3.97
N ASN A 19 -4.47 36.47 -3.57
CA ASN A 19 -5.08 35.33 -4.22
C ASN A 19 -6.58 35.27 -3.86
N PRO A 20 -7.52 35.38 -4.84
CA PRO A 20 -8.96 35.38 -4.56
C PRO A 20 -9.51 34.10 -3.94
N PHE A 21 -8.69 33.03 -3.90
CA PHE A 21 -9.04 31.75 -3.26
C PHE A 21 -8.51 31.66 -1.82
N ILE A 22 -7.94 32.73 -1.24
CA ILE A 22 -7.63 32.81 0.19
C ILE A 22 -8.95 32.89 0.94
N GLY A 23 -9.19 31.96 1.87
CA GLY A 23 -10.46 31.92 2.64
C GLY A 23 -11.58 31.07 2.03
N VAL A 24 -11.43 30.57 0.80
CA VAL A 24 -12.37 29.59 0.26
C VAL A 24 -12.12 28.25 0.98
N GLU A 25 -12.94 27.95 1.98
CA GLU A 25 -13.00 26.62 2.57
C GLU A 25 -13.71 25.68 1.60
N VAL A 26 -12.95 24.82 0.93
CA VAL A 26 -13.51 23.67 0.24
C VAL A 26 -13.90 22.67 1.33
N ASN A 27 -15.19 22.52 1.60
CA ASN A 27 -15.70 21.40 2.38
C ASN A 27 -15.33 20.11 1.62
N GLU A 28 -14.16 19.59 1.86
CA GLU A 28 -13.82 18.25 1.42
C GLU A 28 -14.74 17.28 2.18
N ASN A 29 -15.79 16.84 1.51
CA ASN A 29 -16.51 15.64 1.91
C ASN A 29 -15.44 14.55 2.00
N LYS A 30 -14.97 14.25 3.21
CA LYS A 30 -13.99 13.17 3.47
C LYS A 30 -14.63 11.84 3.10
N ASN A 31 -14.61 11.52 1.82
CA ASN A 31 -15.07 10.24 1.33
C ASN A 31 -14.29 9.14 2.07
N LYS A 32 -15.04 8.27 2.75
CA LYS A 32 -14.45 7.11 3.45
C LYS A 32 -13.51 6.37 2.51
N LYS A 33 -12.27 6.19 2.92
CA LYS A 33 -11.25 5.54 2.09
C LYS A 33 -11.67 4.11 1.76
N LYS A 34 -11.65 3.76 0.47
CA LYS A 34 -12.06 2.44 -0.02
C LYS A 34 -11.00 1.40 0.37
N THR A 35 -11.31 0.54 1.32
CA THR A 35 -10.48 -0.60 1.74
C THR A 35 -10.93 -1.90 1.07
N LEU A 36 -10.11 -2.94 1.15
CA LEU A 36 -10.48 -4.32 0.77
C LEU A 36 -10.95 -5.07 2.02
N THR A 37 -12.12 -5.66 1.96
CA THR A 37 -12.63 -6.53 3.03
C THR A 37 -11.89 -7.88 3.02
N LYS A 38 -11.96 -8.63 4.13
CA LYS A 38 -11.39 -9.99 4.20
C LYS A 38 -11.95 -10.89 3.08
N LYS A 39 -13.27 -10.82 2.83
CA LYS A 39 -13.93 -11.58 1.75
C LYS A 39 -13.36 -11.19 0.36
N GLN A 40 -13.17 -9.89 0.10
CA GLN A 40 -12.58 -9.42 -1.16
C GLN A 40 -11.14 -9.88 -1.32
N LEU A 41 -10.33 -9.84 -0.26
CA LEU A 41 -8.96 -10.37 -0.30
C LEU A 41 -8.95 -11.87 -0.61
N THR A 42 -9.81 -12.66 0.05
CA THR A 42 -9.94 -14.09 -0.25
C THR A 42 -10.34 -14.33 -1.70
N THR A 43 -11.36 -13.64 -2.21
CA THR A 43 -11.78 -13.75 -3.63
C THR A 43 -10.64 -13.41 -4.58
N LEU A 44 -9.89 -12.34 -4.30
CA LEU A 44 -8.74 -11.92 -5.10
C LEU A 44 -7.68 -13.02 -5.23
N TYR A 45 -7.25 -13.60 -4.09
CA TYR A 45 -6.24 -14.66 -4.09
C TYR A 45 -6.75 -15.97 -4.71
N LEU A 46 -8.02 -16.31 -4.52
CA LEU A 46 -8.64 -17.46 -5.21
C LEU A 46 -8.69 -17.26 -6.73
N THR A 47 -9.04 -16.06 -7.18
CA THR A 47 -9.01 -15.71 -8.61
C THR A 47 -7.60 -15.85 -9.18
N MET A 48 -6.59 -15.31 -8.50
CA MET A 48 -5.19 -15.45 -8.94
C MET A 48 -4.74 -16.92 -8.95
N GLY A 49 -5.11 -17.72 -7.94
CA GLY A 49 -4.84 -19.18 -7.92
C GLY A 49 -5.46 -19.93 -9.10
N GLN A 50 -6.66 -19.55 -9.54
CA GLN A 50 -7.26 -20.11 -10.74
C GLN A 50 -6.47 -19.77 -12.02
N PHE A 51 -5.93 -18.56 -12.11
CA PHE A 51 -5.07 -18.17 -13.23
C PHE A 51 -3.72 -18.88 -13.18
N GLU A 52 -3.12 -19.06 -12.01
CA GLU A 52 -1.90 -19.82 -11.83
C GLU A 52 -2.06 -21.28 -12.28
N GLU A 53 -3.17 -21.92 -11.89
CA GLU A 53 -3.47 -23.28 -12.32
C GLU A 53 -3.72 -23.38 -13.82
N ARG A 54 -4.39 -22.40 -14.43
CA ARG A 54 -4.55 -22.34 -15.91
C ARG A 54 -3.20 -22.16 -16.61
N GLU A 55 -2.35 -21.27 -16.11
CA GLU A 55 -1.01 -21.04 -16.65
C GLU A 55 -0.18 -22.32 -16.61
N ARG A 56 -0.24 -23.07 -15.50
CA ARG A 56 0.44 -24.36 -15.33
C ARG A 56 -0.02 -25.43 -16.34
N ARG A 57 -1.34 -25.46 -16.63
CA ARG A 57 -1.92 -26.46 -17.56
C ARG A 57 -1.65 -26.14 -19.03
N THR A 58 -1.63 -24.87 -19.39
CA THR A 58 -1.54 -24.43 -20.79
C THR A 58 -0.12 -24.15 -21.28
N GLY A 59 0.85 -24.08 -20.37
CA GLY A 59 2.24 -23.77 -20.71
C GLY A 59 2.41 -22.37 -21.30
N ASP A 60 3.51 -22.15 -22.04
CA ASP A 60 3.93 -20.81 -22.51
C ASP A 60 3.05 -20.21 -23.62
N ASN A 61 2.21 -20.99 -24.27
CA ASN A 61 1.46 -20.55 -25.47
C ASN A 61 0.43 -19.41 -25.19
N HIS A 62 0.03 -19.16 -23.94
CA HIS A 62 -0.94 -18.13 -23.58
C HIS A 62 -0.35 -16.93 -22.82
N ARG A 63 0.92 -16.97 -22.42
CA ARG A 63 1.57 -15.92 -21.58
C ARG A 63 1.57 -14.54 -22.23
N ALA A 64 1.67 -14.47 -23.56
CA ALA A 64 1.81 -13.18 -24.25
C ALA A 64 0.53 -12.34 -24.31
N ARG A 65 -0.64 -12.88 -23.98
CA ARG A 65 -1.95 -12.22 -24.21
C ARG A 65 -2.75 -11.87 -22.96
N CYS A 66 -2.37 -12.34 -21.78
CA CYS A 66 -3.11 -12.07 -20.56
C CYS A 66 -2.31 -11.18 -19.61
N ALA A 67 -2.89 -10.03 -19.24
CA ALA A 67 -2.26 -9.08 -18.31
C ALA A 67 -2.04 -9.64 -16.88
N LEU A 68 -2.56 -10.84 -16.57
CA LEU A 68 -2.37 -11.53 -15.29
C LEU A 68 -1.20 -12.52 -15.30
N TYR A 69 -0.54 -12.70 -16.45
CA TYR A 69 0.61 -13.58 -16.59
C TYR A 69 1.93 -12.80 -16.67
N PRO A 70 3.04 -13.32 -16.11
CA PRO A 70 3.13 -14.56 -15.31
C PRO A 70 2.51 -14.37 -13.92
N THR A 71 1.66 -15.33 -13.52
CA THR A 71 0.84 -15.21 -12.31
C THR A 71 1.69 -15.15 -11.04
N TRP A 72 2.78 -15.93 -10.95
CA TRP A 72 3.70 -15.92 -9.82
C TRP A 72 4.30 -14.51 -9.56
N TYR A 73 4.65 -13.77 -10.62
CA TYR A 73 5.17 -12.41 -10.54
C TYR A 73 4.12 -11.45 -9.99
N TRP A 74 2.91 -11.51 -10.52
CA TRP A 74 1.82 -10.65 -10.08
C TRP A 74 1.36 -10.96 -8.65
N LEU A 75 1.42 -12.22 -8.22
CA LEU A 75 1.23 -12.59 -6.82
C LEU A 75 2.30 -11.94 -5.93
N THR A 76 3.57 -11.89 -6.38
CA THR A 76 4.64 -11.19 -5.65
C THR A 76 4.36 -9.69 -5.58
N VAL A 77 3.88 -9.04 -6.65
CA VAL A 77 3.46 -7.63 -6.65
C VAL A 77 2.33 -7.39 -5.65
N LEU A 78 1.30 -8.24 -5.67
CA LEU A 78 0.16 -8.13 -4.76
C LEU A 78 0.58 -8.29 -3.28
N ASP A 79 1.41 -9.29 -2.98
CA ASP A 79 1.91 -9.53 -1.62
C ASP A 79 2.81 -8.39 -1.16
N THR A 80 3.66 -7.85 -2.03
CA THR A 80 4.49 -6.68 -1.70
C THR A 80 3.62 -5.49 -1.33
N LEU A 81 2.62 -5.14 -2.13
CA LEU A 81 1.71 -4.04 -1.84
C LEU A 81 0.88 -4.28 -0.57
N ARG A 82 0.44 -5.52 -0.34
CA ARG A 82 -0.35 -5.92 0.83
C ARG A 82 0.41 -5.79 2.13
N TYR A 83 1.65 -6.28 2.17
CA TYR A 83 2.41 -6.38 3.41
C TYR A 83 3.24 -5.14 3.73
N THR A 84 3.53 -4.29 2.75
CA THR A 84 4.30 -3.06 2.95
C THR A 84 3.46 -1.79 2.91
N GLY A 85 2.32 -1.83 2.22
CA GLY A 85 1.49 -0.65 2.00
C GLY A 85 2.16 0.46 1.19
N MET A 86 3.24 0.16 0.47
CA MET A 86 3.95 1.14 -0.35
C MET A 86 3.08 1.71 -1.47
N ARG A 87 3.45 2.87 -1.99
CA ARG A 87 2.77 3.47 -3.15
C ARG A 87 3.19 2.76 -4.43
N GLN A 88 2.30 2.75 -5.43
CA GLN A 88 2.61 2.17 -6.75
C GLN A 88 3.90 2.75 -7.35
N ASN A 89 4.11 4.04 -7.25
CA ASN A 89 5.32 4.68 -7.76
C ASN A 89 6.58 4.21 -7.01
N GLN A 90 6.49 4.00 -5.70
CA GLN A 90 7.58 3.43 -4.92
C GLN A 90 7.94 2.01 -5.39
N LEU A 91 6.92 1.16 -5.64
CA LEU A 91 7.13 -0.18 -6.16
C LEU A 91 7.92 -0.19 -7.47
N LEU A 92 7.59 0.71 -8.40
CA LEU A 92 8.26 0.82 -9.70
C LEU A 92 9.72 1.24 -9.60
N HIS A 93 10.08 2.03 -8.56
CA HIS A 93 11.43 2.55 -8.37
C HIS A 93 12.31 1.67 -7.48
N ILE A 94 11.80 0.54 -6.97
CA ILE A 94 12.63 -0.42 -6.22
C ILE A 94 13.61 -1.08 -7.19
N ARG A 95 14.88 -0.98 -6.87
CA ARG A 95 15.98 -1.67 -7.58
C ARG A 95 16.31 -2.99 -6.90
N LEU A 96 16.98 -3.89 -7.59
CA LEU A 96 17.42 -5.16 -6.99
C LEU A 96 18.27 -4.93 -5.74
N GLY A 97 19.16 -3.94 -5.77
CA GLY A 97 20.04 -3.59 -4.65
C GLY A 97 19.35 -2.95 -3.45
N ASP A 98 18.09 -2.52 -3.58
CA ASP A 98 17.31 -1.92 -2.49
C ASP A 98 16.69 -2.97 -1.56
N ILE A 99 16.77 -4.27 -1.91
CA ILE A 99 16.24 -5.36 -1.10
C ILE A 99 17.39 -6.09 -0.41
N ASP A 100 17.34 -6.08 0.89
CA ASP A 100 18.27 -6.79 1.76
C ASP A 100 17.47 -7.86 2.53
N LEU A 101 17.61 -9.12 2.08
CA LEU A 101 16.88 -10.24 2.68
C LEU A 101 17.55 -10.73 3.98
N ASP A 102 18.83 -10.48 4.19
CA ASP A 102 19.55 -10.88 5.39
C ASP A 102 19.06 -10.12 6.61
N VAL A 103 18.90 -8.79 6.46
CA VAL A 103 18.31 -7.94 7.50
C VAL A 103 16.81 -7.69 7.30
N ARG A 104 16.18 -8.34 6.32
CA ARG A 104 14.75 -8.31 6.04
C ARG A 104 14.18 -6.90 5.88
N ARG A 105 14.76 -6.10 5.00
CA ARG A 105 14.30 -4.73 4.70
C ARG A 105 14.25 -4.44 3.20
N ILE A 106 13.41 -3.49 2.85
CA ILE A 106 13.35 -2.85 1.54
C ILE A 106 13.60 -1.36 1.74
N ILE A 107 14.52 -0.80 1.00
CA ILE A 107 14.78 0.64 0.96
C ILE A 107 13.88 1.25 -0.12
N LEU A 108 13.07 2.22 0.26
CA LEU A 108 12.20 2.96 -0.65
C LEU A 108 12.81 4.32 -0.94
N CYS A 109 13.42 4.46 -2.11
CA CYS A 109 14.13 5.65 -2.54
C CYS A 109 13.22 6.88 -2.67
N SER A 110 13.81 8.06 -2.56
CA SER A 110 13.13 9.36 -2.68
C SER A 110 12.47 9.58 -4.03
N GLU A 111 13.04 9.05 -5.11
CA GLU A 111 12.55 9.18 -6.50
C GLU A 111 11.11 8.62 -6.67
N GLY A 112 10.81 7.49 -6.05
CA GLY A 112 9.46 6.91 -6.03
C GLY A 112 8.49 7.58 -5.04
N SER A 113 8.96 8.49 -4.21
CA SER A 113 8.18 9.11 -3.15
C SER A 113 7.72 10.51 -3.55
N LYS A 114 6.41 10.78 -3.47
CA LYS A 114 5.84 12.13 -3.69
C LYS A 114 6.45 13.21 -2.78
N ASN A 115 7.07 12.81 -1.67
CA ASN A 115 7.64 13.70 -0.65
C ASN A 115 9.17 13.73 -0.67
N HIS A 116 9.82 13.10 -1.67
CA HIS A 116 11.27 13.00 -1.78
C HIS A 116 11.96 12.53 -0.48
N TYR A 117 11.32 11.63 0.25
CA TYR A 117 11.81 11.08 1.52
C TYR A 117 12.05 9.58 1.38
N GLU A 118 13.27 9.17 1.67
CA GLU A 118 13.66 7.77 1.75
C GLU A 118 13.20 7.17 3.07
N HIS A 119 12.64 5.97 3.04
CA HIS A 119 12.30 5.22 4.23
C HIS A 119 12.42 3.72 3.99
N GLN A 120 12.45 2.95 5.07
CA GLN A 120 12.61 1.51 5.02
C GLN A 120 11.31 0.84 5.45
N VAL A 121 11.02 -0.30 4.82
CA VAL A 121 9.92 -1.17 5.20
C VAL A 121 10.41 -2.59 5.48
N PRO A 122 9.88 -3.28 6.49
CA PRO A 122 10.30 -4.62 6.82
C PRO A 122 9.79 -5.65 5.80
N VAL A 123 10.61 -6.68 5.55
CA VAL A 123 10.19 -7.89 4.83
C VAL A 123 9.64 -8.88 5.84
N VAL A 124 8.32 -9.01 5.87
CA VAL A 124 7.65 -9.98 6.75
C VAL A 124 7.84 -11.41 6.25
N LYS A 125 7.74 -12.39 7.15
CA LYS A 125 7.98 -13.82 6.85
C LYS A 125 7.20 -14.37 5.66
N TRP A 126 5.99 -13.84 5.42
CA TRP A 126 5.13 -14.27 4.31
C TRP A 126 5.54 -13.69 2.95
N LEU A 127 6.24 -12.54 2.95
CA LEU A 127 6.73 -11.89 1.75
C LEU A 127 8.13 -12.39 1.34
N TYR A 128 8.92 -12.84 2.30
CA TYR A 128 10.31 -13.24 2.10
C TYR A 128 10.50 -14.24 0.94
N PRO A 129 9.84 -15.42 0.89
CA PRO A 129 10.07 -16.41 -0.17
C PRO A 129 9.64 -15.90 -1.54
N ARG A 130 8.67 -14.98 -1.61
CA ARG A 130 8.25 -14.34 -2.86
C ARG A 130 9.33 -13.42 -3.42
N LEU A 131 9.95 -12.62 -2.56
CA LEU A 131 11.04 -11.72 -2.97
C LEU A 131 12.31 -12.48 -3.30
N GLU A 132 12.62 -13.54 -2.58
CA GLU A 132 13.75 -14.42 -2.87
C GLU A 132 13.66 -14.98 -4.29
N ILE A 133 12.54 -15.62 -4.64
CA ILE A 133 12.29 -16.14 -6.00
C ILE A 133 12.34 -15.01 -7.04
N LEU A 134 11.81 -13.83 -6.74
CA LEU A 134 11.83 -12.70 -7.66
C LEU A 134 13.26 -12.24 -7.95
N LEU A 135 14.08 -12.09 -6.91
CA LEU A 135 15.49 -11.68 -7.03
C LEU A 135 16.29 -12.71 -7.82
N GLU A 136 16.20 -14.00 -7.47
CA GLU A 136 16.88 -15.07 -8.19
C GLU A 136 16.54 -15.09 -9.69
N ARG A 137 15.26 -15.00 -10.03
CA ARG A 137 14.81 -14.99 -11.41
C ARG A 137 15.22 -13.74 -12.15
N ALA A 138 15.20 -12.57 -11.52
CA ALA A 138 15.65 -11.33 -12.12
C ALA A 138 17.16 -11.37 -12.39
N GLN A 139 17.97 -11.87 -11.47
CA GLN A 139 19.41 -12.08 -11.64
C GLN A 139 19.69 -13.08 -12.77
N ALA A 140 18.97 -14.20 -12.82
CA ALA A 140 19.08 -15.18 -13.90
C ALA A 140 18.71 -14.59 -15.27
N ALA A 141 17.81 -13.61 -15.33
CA ALA A 141 17.47 -12.83 -16.52
C ALA A 141 18.47 -11.72 -16.84
N GLY A 142 19.60 -11.63 -16.11
CA GLY A 142 20.67 -10.65 -16.34
C GLY A 142 20.40 -9.26 -15.78
N ALA A 143 19.50 -9.12 -14.81
CA ALA A 143 19.26 -7.85 -14.13
C ALA A 143 20.43 -7.50 -13.19
N LYS A 144 20.81 -6.23 -13.19
CA LYS A 144 21.88 -5.67 -12.33
C LYS A 144 21.30 -5.11 -11.02
N PRO A 145 22.10 -4.92 -9.97
CA PRO A 145 21.64 -4.30 -8.72
C PRO A 145 20.97 -2.94 -8.90
N SER A 146 21.36 -2.15 -9.89
CA SER A 146 20.79 -0.85 -10.22
C SER A 146 19.50 -0.89 -11.02
N ASP A 147 19.12 -2.06 -11.53
CA ASP A 147 17.96 -2.19 -12.41
C ASP A 147 16.65 -2.29 -11.59
N PRO A 148 15.51 -1.83 -12.15
CA PRO A 148 14.21 -1.95 -11.50
C PRO A 148 13.85 -3.43 -11.27
N LEU A 149 13.49 -3.79 -10.05
CA LEU A 149 13.14 -5.16 -9.71
C LEU A 149 11.76 -5.56 -10.25
N PHE A 150 10.77 -4.66 -10.11
CA PHE A 150 9.38 -4.94 -10.51
C PHE A 150 9.13 -4.63 -11.99
N CYS A 151 9.93 -5.23 -12.85
CA CYS A 151 9.80 -5.18 -14.31
C CYS A 151 9.39 -6.55 -14.85
N VAL A 152 8.12 -6.71 -15.25
CA VAL A 152 7.58 -7.98 -15.73
C VAL A 152 8.27 -8.48 -17.01
N ASN A 153 8.89 -7.59 -17.77
CA ASN A 153 9.54 -7.92 -19.03
C ASN A 153 10.74 -8.86 -18.87
N TYR A 154 11.36 -8.92 -17.67
CA TYR A 154 12.37 -9.96 -17.38
C TYR A 154 11.81 -11.40 -17.49
N PHE A 155 10.51 -11.56 -17.31
CA PHE A 155 9.85 -12.85 -17.13
C PHE A 155 8.87 -13.17 -18.27
N THR A 156 8.90 -12.37 -19.32
CA THR A 156 8.08 -12.54 -20.53
C THR A 156 8.98 -12.66 -21.77
N ALA A 157 8.42 -13.09 -22.90
CA ALA A 157 9.16 -13.17 -24.16
C ALA A 157 9.55 -11.81 -24.78
N LYS A 158 9.30 -10.70 -24.09
CA LYS A 158 9.70 -9.37 -24.54
C LYS A 158 11.20 -9.19 -24.35
N THR A 159 11.89 -8.78 -25.41
CA THR A 159 13.34 -8.50 -25.39
C THR A 159 13.68 -7.12 -24.86
N ASP A 160 12.73 -6.19 -24.86
CA ASP A 160 12.90 -4.82 -24.37
C ASP A 160 12.29 -4.67 -22.97
N ARG A 161 13.03 -4.03 -22.05
CA ARG A 161 12.59 -3.73 -20.69
C ARG A 161 11.48 -2.69 -20.65
N GLY A 162 11.31 -1.91 -21.72
CA GLY A 162 10.35 -0.82 -21.80
C GLY A 162 10.73 0.39 -20.93
N SER A 163 10.11 1.50 -21.22
CA SER A 163 10.24 2.72 -20.41
C SER A 163 9.48 2.59 -19.08
N GLU A 164 9.74 3.53 -18.13
CA GLU A 164 8.97 3.65 -16.89
C GLU A 164 7.46 3.82 -17.17
N THR A 165 7.11 4.57 -18.22
CA THR A 165 5.72 4.75 -18.67
C THR A 165 5.09 3.42 -19.09
N ASP A 166 5.84 2.55 -19.77
CA ASP A 166 5.36 1.23 -20.19
C ASP A 166 5.14 0.31 -19.00
N GLN A 167 6.04 0.35 -18.01
CA GLN A 167 5.90 -0.42 -16.77
C GLN A 167 4.67 0.06 -15.96
N LEU A 168 4.46 1.37 -15.87
CA LEU A 168 3.28 1.95 -15.23
C LEU A 168 1.99 1.51 -15.94
N GLN A 169 1.97 1.52 -17.28
CA GLN A 169 0.82 1.10 -18.07
C GLN A 169 0.56 -0.41 -17.92
N THR A 170 1.61 -1.20 -17.78
CA THR A 170 1.51 -2.64 -17.57
C THR A 170 0.86 -2.95 -16.22
N ILE A 171 1.29 -2.26 -15.12
CA ILE A 171 0.65 -2.40 -13.81
C ILE A 171 -0.82 -1.94 -13.84
N LYS A 172 -1.13 -0.83 -14.50
CA LYS A 172 -2.53 -0.37 -14.66
C LYS A 172 -3.38 -1.40 -15.39
N SER A 173 -2.84 -2.03 -16.44
CA SER A 173 -3.53 -3.07 -17.21
C SER A 173 -3.77 -4.33 -16.37
N PHE A 174 -2.79 -4.72 -15.56
CA PHE A 174 -2.94 -5.81 -14.61
C PHE A 174 -4.09 -5.54 -13.62
N PHE A 175 -4.09 -4.40 -12.93
CA PHE A 175 -5.13 -4.09 -11.94
C PHE A 175 -6.51 -3.93 -12.56
N ARG A 176 -6.61 -3.36 -13.76
CA ARG A 176 -7.87 -3.29 -14.52
C ARG A 176 -8.41 -4.66 -14.85
N ARG A 177 -7.56 -5.58 -15.31
CA ARG A 177 -7.96 -6.96 -15.60
C ARG A 177 -8.37 -7.69 -14.33
N LEU A 178 -7.56 -7.61 -13.28
CA LEU A 178 -7.84 -8.25 -11.99
C LEU A 178 -9.17 -7.76 -11.39
N SER A 179 -9.44 -6.45 -11.43
CA SER A 179 -10.71 -5.89 -10.98
C SER A 179 -11.91 -6.47 -11.73
N LYS A 180 -11.77 -6.64 -13.05
CA LYS A 180 -12.81 -7.26 -13.87
C LYS A 180 -13.06 -8.71 -13.50
N GLU A 181 -12.01 -9.49 -13.28
CA GLU A 181 -12.11 -10.90 -12.90
C GLU A 181 -12.69 -11.09 -11.48
N CYS A 182 -12.34 -10.20 -10.56
CA CYS A 182 -12.85 -10.24 -9.19
C CYS A 182 -14.28 -9.70 -9.03
N GLY A 183 -14.78 -8.91 -9.99
CA GLY A 183 -16.09 -8.26 -9.90
C GLY A 183 -16.13 -7.05 -8.95
N PHE A 184 -14.97 -6.54 -8.51
CA PHE A 184 -14.86 -5.33 -7.70
C PHE A 184 -13.53 -4.63 -7.98
N ASP A 185 -13.48 -3.34 -7.65
CA ASP A 185 -12.29 -2.53 -7.89
C ASP A 185 -11.11 -2.97 -6.99
N VAL A 186 -9.95 -3.21 -7.60
CA VAL A 186 -8.68 -3.58 -6.93
C VAL A 186 -7.60 -2.63 -7.42
N GLY A 187 -6.80 -2.11 -6.49
CA GLY A 187 -5.70 -1.23 -6.85
C GLY A 187 -4.70 -1.00 -5.71
N PRO A 188 -3.49 -0.51 -6.02
CA PRO A 188 -2.42 -0.32 -5.04
C PRO A 188 -2.83 0.53 -3.83
N HIS A 189 -3.57 1.61 -4.06
CA HIS A 189 -4.06 2.48 -2.98
C HIS A 189 -5.02 1.77 -2.03
N ARG A 190 -5.83 0.83 -2.52
CA ARG A 190 -6.74 0.06 -1.67
C ARG A 190 -5.99 -0.87 -0.73
N PHE A 191 -4.90 -1.52 -1.19
CA PHE A 191 -4.02 -2.31 -0.32
C PHE A 191 -3.42 -1.45 0.79
N ARG A 192 -2.89 -0.28 0.44
CA ARG A 192 -2.34 0.68 1.40
C ARG A 192 -3.38 1.15 2.41
N HIS A 193 -4.57 1.51 1.96
CA HIS A 193 -5.67 1.91 2.85
C HIS A 193 -6.11 0.77 3.75
N THR A 194 -6.15 -0.47 3.24
CA THR A 194 -6.48 -1.65 4.01
C THR A 194 -5.46 -1.89 5.12
N LEU A 195 -4.16 -1.91 4.77
CA LEU A 195 -3.09 -2.10 5.76
C LEU A 195 -3.11 -1.00 6.83
N ALA A 196 -3.21 0.26 6.42
CA ALA A 196 -3.28 1.38 7.35
C ALA A 196 -4.46 1.26 8.32
N THR A 197 -5.65 0.94 7.79
CA THR A 197 -6.87 0.76 8.60
C THR A 197 -6.74 -0.41 9.57
N GLU A 198 -6.22 -1.56 9.12
CA GLU A 198 -6.04 -2.73 9.99
C GLU A 198 -5.01 -2.46 11.11
N LEU A 199 -3.88 -1.81 10.80
CA LEU A 199 -2.89 -1.42 11.80
C LEU A 199 -3.45 -0.42 12.81
N MET A 200 -4.32 0.50 12.37
CA MET A 200 -4.94 1.48 13.25
C MET A 200 -6.09 0.91 14.10
N LYS A 201 -6.61 -0.27 13.77
CA LYS A 201 -7.57 -1.00 14.60
C LYS A 201 -6.93 -1.83 15.70
N ALA A 202 -5.63 -2.10 15.62
CA ALA A 202 -4.93 -2.88 16.64
C ALA A 202 -5.02 -2.18 18.00
N PRO A 203 -5.25 -2.92 19.11
CA PRO A 203 -5.38 -2.33 20.45
C PRO A 203 -4.12 -1.59 20.92
N ASP A 204 -2.96 -2.13 20.55
CA ASP A 204 -1.62 -1.62 20.83
C ASP A 204 -1.06 -0.73 19.73
N ARG A 205 -1.95 -0.09 18.96
CA ARG A 205 -1.58 0.76 17.83
C ARG A 205 -0.55 1.83 18.22
N ASN A 206 0.50 1.91 17.42
CA ASN A 206 1.51 2.95 17.52
C ASN A 206 1.44 3.85 16.28
N LEU A 207 0.90 5.06 16.45
CA LEU A 207 0.77 6.05 15.37
C LEU A 207 2.10 6.39 14.71
N GLN A 208 3.17 6.48 15.50
CA GLN A 208 4.51 6.79 15.00
C GLN A 208 5.04 5.65 14.12
N MET A 209 4.83 4.40 14.53
CA MET A 209 5.19 3.21 13.77
C MET A 209 4.43 3.16 12.44
N VAL A 210 3.11 3.33 12.45
CA VAL A 210 2.28 3.31 11.24
C VAL A 210 2.65 4.47 10.31
N ARG A 211 2.90 5.66 10.85
CA ARG A 211 3.39 6.81 10.09
C ARG A 211 4.71 6.49 9.40
N GLY A 212 5.67 5.92 10.13
CA GLY A 212 6.98 5.54 9.60
C GLY A 212 6.87 4.47 8.51
N LEU A 213 6.12 3.39 8.77
CA LEU A 213 5.89 2.30 7.81
C LEU A 213 5.28 2.79 6.49
N LEU A 214 4.32 3.69 6.58
CA LEU A 214 3.65 4.24 5.40
C LEU A 214 4.40 5.43 4.77
N GLY A 215 5.43 5.97 5.41
CA GLY A 215 6.14 7.16 4.94
C GLY A 215 5.22 8.38 4.84
N HIS A 216 4.36 8.62 5.87
CA HIS A 216 3.56 9.81 5.96
C HIS A 216 4.35 10.96 6.56
N ARG A 217 4.43 12.10 5.85
CA ARG A 217 5.09 13.30 6.36
C ARG A 217 4.35 13.90 7.55
N SER A 218 3.03 13.88 7.51
CA SER A 218 2.16 14.40 8.57
C SER A 218 1.47 13.28 9.34
N ILE A 219 1.39 13.42 10.65
CA ILE A 219 0.60 12.54 11.53
C ILE A 219 -0.89 12.63 11.20
N ALA A 220 -1.37 13.80 10.80
CA ALA A 220 -2.76 14.02 10.39
C ALA A 220 -3.20 13.06 9.28
N THR A 221 -2.32 12.78 8.32
CA THR A 221 -2.60 11.79 7.26
C THR A 221 -2.76 10.37 7.81
N THR A 222 -2.07 10.03 8.89
CA THR A 222 -2.21 8.73 9.55
C THR A 222 -3.47 8.69 10.40
N MET A 223 -3.83 9.80 11.04
CA MET A 223 -5.06 9.90 11.84
C MET A 223 -6.34 9.74 11.02
N GLU A 224 -6.32 10.00 9.71
CA GLU A 224 -7.45 9.76 8.82
C GLU A 224 -7.91 8.28 8.75
N TYR A 225 -7.09 7.36 9.26
CA TYR A 225 -7.41 5.92 9.34
C TYR A 225 -7.95 5.51 10.71
N ILE A 226 -8.03 6.43 11.66
CA ILE A 226 -8.64 6.16 12.96
C ILE A 226 -10.15 6.28 12.83
N ASP A 227 -10.84 5.14 12.80
CA ASP A 227 -12.26 5.08 13.11
C ASP A 227 -12.38 4.96 14.64
N ILE A 228 -13.19 5.81 15.26
CA ILE A 228 -13.51 5.71 16.70
C ILE A 228 -14.38 4.46 16.84
N ASN A 229 -13.75 3.35 17.17
CA ASN A 229 -14.47 2.14 17.53
C ASN A 229 -14.81 2.24 19.02
N LEU A 230 -16.07 2.53 19.33
CA LEU A 230 -16.58 2.67 20.69
C LEU A 230 -16.32 1.43 21.54
N ASP A 231 -16.33 0.23 20.96
CA ASP A 231 -16.05 -1.02 21.69
C ASP A 231 -14.58 -1.13 22.11
N ILE A 232 -13.66 -0.60 21.28
CA ILE A 232 -12.22 -0.54 21.62
C ILE A 232 -12.00 0.55 22.68
N ALA A 233 -12.65 1.69 22.54
CA ALA A 233 -12.58 2.77 23.52
C ALA A 233 -13.17 2.34 24.87
N GLY A 234 -14.30 1.64 24.87
CA GLY A 234 -14.91 1.07 26.08
C GLY A 234 -13.98 0.10 26.81
N ARG A 235 -13.44 -0.89 26.11
CA ARG A 235 -12.47 -1.84 26.69
C ARG A 235 -11.18 -1.20 27.18
N ALA A 236 -10.71 -0.16 26.51
CA ALA A 236 -9.54 0.59 26.97
C ALA A 236 -9.86 1.36 28.25
N LEU A 237 -11.02 2.01 28.33
CA LEU A 237 -11.49 2.70 29.53
C LEU A 237 -11.67 1.72 30.70
N GLU A 238 -12.31 0.59 30.47
CA GLU A 238 -12.49 -0.46 31.50
C GLU A 238 -11.13 -0.92 32.04
N ARG A 239 -10.16 -1.19 31.15
CA ARG A 239 -8.82 -1.61 31.56
C ARG A 239 -8.09 -0.54 32.36
N GLU A 240 -8.11 0.72 31.92
CA GLU A 240 -7.43 1.82 32.60
C GLU A 240 -8.12 2.17 33.92
N LEU A 241 -9.45 2.13 33.98
CA LEU A 241 -10.20 2.39 35.22
C LEU A 241 -10.04 1.27 36.24
N MET A 242 -9.91 -0.01 35.80
CA MET A 242 -9.61 -1.12 36.71
C MET A 242 -8.23 -1.03 37.37
N LEU A 243 -7.28 -0.34 36.77
CA LEU A 243 -5.95 -0.11 37.36
C LEU A 243 -5.99 0.82 38.61
N TYR A 244 -7.09 1.56 38.81
CA TYR A 244 -7.25 2.49 39.92
C TYR A 244 -8.26 2.06 40.97
N ILE A 245 -8.91 0.88 40.80
CA ILE A 245 -9.88 0.35 41.74
C ILE A 245 -9.37 -0.98 42.30
N ASP A 246 -8.52 -0.92 43.32
CA ASP A 246 -8.25 -2.05 44.21
C ASP A 246 -9.46 -2.27 45.14
N VAL A 247 -10.61 -2.60 44.57
CA VAL A 247 -11.77 -3.06 45.32
C VAL A 247 -12.27 -4.33 44.67
N GLU A 248 -11.99 -5.45 45.34
CA GLU A 248 -12.71 -6.69 45.06
C GLU A 248 -14.22 -6.38 45.17
N PRO A 249 -15.06 -6.82 44.21
CA PRO A 249 -16.48 -6.71 44.38
C PRO A 249 -16.95 -7.73 45.42
N GLU A 250 -17.02 -7.31 46.66
CA GLU A 250 -17.86 -8.01 47.62
C GLU A 250 -19.29 -8.05 47.06
N ARG A 251 -19.86 -9.24 47.06
CA ARG A 251 -21.20 -9.53 46.59
C ARG A 251 -22.21 -8.69 47.33
N GLY A 252 -22.96 -7.87 46.60
CA GLY A 252 -24.33 -7.46 46.99
C GLY A 252 -24.39 -6.24 47.89
N GLU A 253 -24.93 -5.23 47.31
CA GLU A 253 -25.92 -4.26 47.76
C GLU A 253 -25.65 -2.89 47.19
N VAL A 254 -26.43 -2.59 46.18
CA VAL A 254 -26.56 -1.19 45.68
C VAL A 254 -27.36 -0.44 46.75
N LEU A 255 -26.70 0.37 47.54
CA LEU A 255 -27.32 1.44 48.32
C LEU A 255 -27.26 2.74 47.52
N ILE A 256 -28.37 3.05 46.86
CA ILE A 256 -28.67 4.38 46.36
C ILE A 256 -28.81 5.33 47.53
N ARG A 257 -27.96 6.33 47.60
CA ARG A 257 -28.23 7.58 48.28
C ARG A 257 -27.93 8.77 47.35
#